data_f656a43e0f6bfdb41d3fc38229b56929
#
_entry.id   f656a43e0f6bfdb41d3fc38229b56929
#
_cell.length_a   1.000
_cell.length_b   1.000
_cell.length_c   1.000
_cell.angle_alpha   90.00
_cell.angle_beta   90.00
_cell.angle_gamma   90.00
#
_symmetry.space_group_name_H-M   'P 1'
#
loop_
_entity.id
_entity.type
_entity.pdbx_description
1 polymer ?
#
loop_
_entity_poly.entity_id
_entity_poly.type
_entity_poly.pdbx_seq_one_letter_code
_entity_poly.pdbx_strand_id
1 'polypeptide(L)'
;NEGHVFRKLNAKATVFIEYAPLETAWVPVMGDNYYYLYCLWVLGGSKGNGYGRALMEYCLADAKEKGKSGVCMLGSKKQKNWLSDQSFAKKFGFEVVDTTDNGYDLLALSFDGTIPKFAQNAKKMKVESEELTIYYDMQCPYIYQRIEMVKQYCEINNVPVSLIQVDTLEKAKNLPCVFNN
;
A
#
# COMPACT_ATOMS: atom_id res chain seq x y z
N ASN A 1 -0.91 1.93 19.40
CA ASN A 1 -0.44 2.84 18.34
C ASN A 1 0.98 2.41 17.97
N GLU A 2 1.07 1.42 17.11
CA GLU A 2 2.30 0.66 16.78
C GLU A 2 3.22 1.41 15.79
N GLY A 3 3.33 2.74 15.94
CA GLY A 3 4.17 3.57 15.08
C GLY A 3 3.53 3.99 13.75
N HIS A 4 2.23 3.74 13.59
CA HIS A 4 1.47 4.21 12.42
C HIS A 4 1.41 5.75 12.40
N VAL A 5 1.73 6.35 11.28
CA VAL A 5 1.76 7.80 11.07
C VAL A 5 0.78 8.18 9.97
N PHE A 6 -0.14 9.07 10.31
CA PHE A 6 -1.02 9.75 9.37
C PHE A 6 -0.79 11.27 9.49
N ARG A 7 -0.37 11.90 8.41
CA ARG A 7 -0.14 13.34 8.33
C ARG A 7 -0.99 13.97 7.25
N LYS A 8 -1.82 14.94 7.62
CA LYS A 8 -2.67 15.71 6.72
C LYS A 8 -2.29 17.18 6.76
N LEU A 9 -2.30 17.83 5.58
CA LEU A 9 -2.15 19.29 5.50
C LEU A 9 -3.31 19.97 6.23
N ASN A 10 -3.00 20.96 7.07
CA ASN A 10 -4.01 21.76 7.77
C ASN A 10 -4.62 22.82 6.82
N ALA A 11 -5.41 22.36 5.86
CA ALA A 11 -6.14 23.18 4.89
C ALA A 11 -7.40 22.42 4.43
N LYS A 12 -8.30 23.14 3.73
CA LYS A 12 -9.48 22.54 3.08
C LYS A 12 -9.12 21.71 1.83
N ALA A 13 -7.99 20.98 1.88
CA ALA A 13 -7.48 20.20 0.77
C ALA A 13 -7.23 18.75 1.22
N THR A 14 -7.45 17.80 0.31
CA THR A 14 -7.07 16.40 0.55
C THR A 14 -5.61 16.22 0.16
N VAL A 15 -4.73 16.45 1.12
CA VAL A 15 -3.28 16.28 1.01
C VAL A 15 -2.80 15.56 2.25
N PHE A 16 -2.36 14.31 2.11
CA PHE A 16 -1.90 13.51 3.25
C PHE A 16 -0.89 12.44 2.84
N ILE A 17 -0.20 11.93 3.84
CA ILE A 17 0.66 10.76 3.75
C ILE A 17 0.36 9.81 4.91
N GLU A 18 0.46 8.52 4.65
CA GLU A 18 0.22 7.44 5.62
C GLU A 18 1.29 6.38 5.49
N TYR A 19 1.94 6.05 6.60
CA TYR A 19 2.97 5.01 6.66
C TYR A 19 3.06 4.38 8.05
N ALA A 20 3.61 3.18 8.13
CA ALA A 20 3.81 2.46 9.38
C ALA A 20 5.12 1.64 9.34
N PRO A 21 5.63 1.19 10.52
CA PRO A 21 6.66 0.17 10.54
C PRO A 21 6.22 -1.06 9.76
N LEU A 22 7.11 -1.60 8.91
CA LEU A 22 6.78 -2.74 8.06
C LEU A 22 6.36 -3.97 8.87
N GLU A 23 6.92 -4.12 10.06
CA GLU A 23 6.62 -5.21 10.98
C GLU A 23 5.13 -5.25 11.38
N THR A 24 4.53 -4.08 11.56
CA THR A 24 3.12 -3.92 11.93
C THR A 24 2.22 -3.52 10.76
N ALA A 25 2.80 -3.32 9.59
CA ALA A 25 2.04 -2.99 8.39
C ALA A 25 1.21 -4.19 7.90
N TRP A 26 -0.05 -3.94 7.59
CA TRP A 26 -1.02 -4.94 7.15
C TRP A 26 -0.88 -5.23 5.65
N VAL A 27 0.29 -5.65 5.26
CA VAL A 27 0.64 -5.96 3.86
C VAL A 27 1.51 -7.21 3.80
N PRO A 28 1.42 -8.02 2.74
CA PRO A 28 2.21 -9.22 2.58
C PRO A 28 3.62 -8.91 2.05
N VAL A 29 4.33 -8.05 2.76
CA VAL A 29 5.72 -7.67 2.50
C VAL A 29 6.57 -8.07 3.68
N MET A 30 7.71 -8.69 3.41
CA MET A 30 8.69 -9.17 4.36
C MET A 30 9.93 -8.28 4.33
N GLY A 31 10.47 -7.98 5.48
CA GLY A 31 11.66 -7.15 5.69
C GLY A 31 11.66 -6.61 7.11
N ASP A 32 12.83 -6.21 7.56
CA ASP A 32 13.01 -5.71 8.92
C ASP A 32 13.39 -4.24 8.90
N ASN A 33 12.87 -3.51 9.90
CA ASN A 33 13.22 -2.12 10.18
C ASN A 33 12.95 -1.14 9.03
N TYR A 34 11.93 -1.42 8.20
CA TYR A 34 11.45 -0.51 7.16
C TYR A 34 10.21 0.27 7.59
N TYR A 35 9.96 1.40 6.94
CA TYR A 35 8.60 1.93 6.85
C TYR A 35 7.92 1.44 5.58
N TYR A 36 6.66 1.03 5.69
CA TYR A 36 5.78 0.82 4.56
C TYR A 36 4.91 2.06 4.34
N LEU A 37 5.05 2.69 3.17
CA LEU A 37 4.25 3.84 2.74
C LEU A 37 2.96 3.32 2.07
N TYR A 38 1.83 3.44 2.78
CA TYR A 38 0.52 3.03 2.28
C TYR A 38 -0.02 3.98 1.22
N CYS A 39 -0.01 5.26 1.55
CA CYS A 39 -0.64 6.26 0.72
C CYS A 39 0.08 7.61 0.80
N LEU A 40 0.24 8.24 -0.36
CA LEU A 40 0.60 9.65 -0.49
C LEU A 40 -0.40 10.27 -1.48
N TRP A 41 -1.24 11.16 -1.00
CA TRP A 41 -2.34 11.68 -1.78
C TRP A 41 -2.33 13.21 -1.84
N VAL A 42 -2.40 13.73 -3.06
CA VAL A 42 -2.54 15.18 -3.33
C VAL A 42 -3.65 15.34 -4.36
N LEU A 43 -4.81 15.86 -3.94
CA LEU A 43 -6.00 15.95 -4.76
C LEU A 43 -6.16 17.31 -5.43
N GLY A 44 -6.60 17.29 -6.69
CA GLY A 44 -7.16 18.43 -7.42
C GLY A 44 -6.23 19.63 -7.50
N GLY A 45 -6.75 20.81 -7.13
CA GLY A 45 -6.05 22.08 -7.17
C GLY A 45 -4.81 22.19 -6.26
N SER A 46 -4.57 21.20 -5.40
CA SER A 46 -3.34 21.12 -4.59
C SER A 46 -2.15 20.52 -5.34
N LYS A 47 -2.36 19.92 -6.52
CA LYS A 47 -1.28 19.43 -7.37
C LYS A 47 -0.41 20.57 -7.89
N GLY A 48 0.87 20.32 -8.11
CA GLY A 48 1.83 21.33 -8.60
C GLY A 48 2.40 22.26 -7.53
N ASN A 49 1.88 22.26 -6.30
CA ASN A 49 2.33 23.14 -5.21
C ASN A 49 3.47 22.55 -4.35
N GLY A 50 4.12 21.48 -4.78
CA GLY A 50 5.23 20.85 -4.05
C GLY A 50 4.81 19.98 -2.86
N TYR A 51 3.53 19.88 -2.51
CA TYR A 51 3.06 19.13 -1.33
C TYR A 51 3.44 17.65 -1.35
N GLY A 52 3.35 16.99 -2.49
CA GLY A 52 3.77 15.59 -2.60
C GLY A 52 5.25 15.40 -2.28
N ARG A 53 6.10 16.33 -2.77
CA ARG A 53 7.54 16.34 -2.43
C ARG A 53 7.74 16.51 -0.93
N ALA A 54 7.13 17.54 -0.34
CA ALA A 54 7.27 17.83 1.09
C ALA A 54 6.81 16.66 1.98
N LEU A 55 5.72 15.96 1.62
CA LEU A 55 5.25 14.78 2.34
C LEU A 55 6.22 13.59 2.21
N MET A 56 6.76 13.33 1.02
CA MET A 56 7.75 12.28 0.83
C MET A 56 9.04 12.59 1.62
N GLU A 57 9.56 13.81 1.52
CA GLU A 57 10.74 14.26 2.27
C GLU A 57 10.53 14.15 3.78
N TYR A 58 9.32 14.46 4.26
CA TYR A 58 8.95 14.28 5.66
C TYR A 58 9.04 12.80 6.08
N CYS A 59 8.46 11.88 5.32
CA CYS A 59 8.52 10.44 5.60
C CYS A 59 9.98 9.92 5.61
N LEU A 60 10.78 10.33 4.62
CA LEU A 60 12.19 9.93 4.53
C LEU A 60 13.04 10.48 5.68
N ALA A 61 12.77 11.72 6.12
CA ALA A 61 13.43 12.32 7.27
C ALA A 61 13.07 11.58 8.57
N ASP A 62 11.78 11.32 8.80
CA ASP A 62 11.29 10.56 9.96
C ASP A 62 11.88 9.14 10.00
N ALA A 63 11.97 8.47 8.85
CA ALA A 63 12.57 7.15 8.75
C ALA A 63 14.07 7.16 9.13
N LYS A 64 14.82 8.15 8.66
CA LYS A 64 16.24 8.31 8.99
C LYS A 64 16.44 8.66 10.46
N GLU A 65 15.65 9.59 11.00
CA GLU A 65 15.70 9.99 12.42
C GLU A 65 15.46 8.82 13.35
N LYS A 66 14.54 7.91 12.97
CA LYS A 66 14.22 6.71 13.74
C LYS A 66 15.12 5.49 13.43
N GLY A 67 16.19 5.69 12.68
CA GLY A 67 17.16 4.64 12.36
C GLY A 67 16.55 3.49 11.55
N LYS A 68 15.57 3.77 10.68
CA LYS A 68 15.01 2.75 9.79
C LYS A 68 16.00 2.38 8.70
N SER A 69 15.93 1.12 8.25
CA SER A 69 16.72 0.61 7.13
C SER A 69 16.29 1.17 5.79
N GLY A 70 15.08 1.73 5.71
CA GLY A 70 14.56 2.32 4.50
C GLY A 70 13.04 2.54 4.51
N VAL A 71 12.53 2.91 3.35
CA VAL A 71 11.08 3.04 3.08
C VAL A 71 10.73 2.21 1.86
N CYS A 72 9.61 1.48 1.92
CA CYS A 72 9.10 0.72 0.77
C CYS A 72 7.63 1.02 0.52
N MET A 73 7.17 0.75 -0.71
CA MET A 73 5.79 0.98 -1.14
C MET A 73 5.42 0.11 -2.33
N LEU A 74 4.13 -0.07 -2.54
CA LEU A 74 3.60 -0.73 -3.73
C LEU A 74 3.60 0.23 -4.92
N GLY A 75 3.93 -0.28 -6.10
CA GLY A 75 3.90 0.43 -7.37
C GLY A 75 3.61 -0.48 -8.55
N SER A 76 3.60 0.06 -9.76
CA SER A 76 3.55 -0.71 -10.99
C SER A 76 4.07 0.11 -12.17
N LYS A 77 4.56 -0.58 -13.24
CA LYS A 77 4.99 0.09 -14.48
C LYS A 77 3.84 0.73 -15.24
N LYS A 78 2.68 0.08 -15.24
CA LYS A 78 1.45 0.61 -15.85
C LYS A 78 0.60 1.19 -14.74
N GLN A 79 0.03 2.36 -14.96
CA GLN A 79 -0.87 2.96 -14.00
C GLN A 79 -2.02 2.00 -13.68
N LYS A 80 -2.23 1.76 -12.39
CA LYS A 80 -3.35 0.99 -11.87
C LYS A 80 -4.20 1.91 -10.99
N ASN A 81 -5.49 1.62 -10.91
CA ASN A 81 -6.40 2.37 -10.03
C ASN A 81 -5.90 2.27 -8.57
N TRP A 82 -5.96 3.40 -7.88
CA TRP A 82 -5.61 3.51 -6.45
C TRP A 82 -4.14 3.22 -6.10
N LEU A 83 -3.27 3.17 -7.09
CA LEU A 83 -1.85 2.95 -6.90
C LEU A 83 -1.07 4.23 -7.21
N SER A 84 -0.10 4.55 -6.36
CA SER A 84 0.79 5.68 -6.58
C SER A 84 1.65 5.49 -7.84
N ASP A 85 1.87 6.57 -8.58
CA ASP A 85 2.77 6.55 -9.73
C ASP A 85 4.21 6.31 -9.28
N GLN A 86 4.78 5.19 -9.70
CA GLN A 86 6.16 4.84 -9.35
C GLN A 86 7.20 5.83 -9.89
N SER A 87 6.88 6.59 -10.96
CA SER A 87 7.80 7.60 -11.50
C SER A 87 8.04 8.72 -10.49
N PHE A 88 7.05 9.03 -9.65
CA PHE A 88 7.20 9.98 -8.57
C PHE A 88 8.15 9.46 -7.49
N ALA A 89 7.98 8.23 -7.02
CA ALA A 89 8.85 7.61 -6.01
C ALA A 89 10.30 7.49 -6.52
N LYS A 90 10.49 7.11 -7.78
CA LYS A 90 11.82 7.01 -8.41
C LYS A 90 12.62 8.31 -8.42
N LYS A 91 11.96 9.47 -8.42
CA LYS A 91 12.64 10.78 -8.29
C LYS A 91 13.30 10.98 -6.93
N PHE A 92 12.93 10.18 -5.94
CA PHE A 92 13.53 10.17 -4.59
C PHE A 92 14.55 9.05 -4.41
N GLY A 93 14.84 8.28 -5.46
CA GLY A 93 15.81 7.18 -5.42
C GLY A 93 15.20 5.82 -5.07
N PHE A 94 13.86 5.67 -5.08
CA PHE A 94 13.25 4.35 -4.96
C PHE A 94 13.54 3.51 -6.20
N GLU A 95 13.88 2.25 -5.97
CA GLU A 95 14.12 1.25 -7.00
C GLU A 95 13.12 0.11 -6.89
N VAL A 96 12.86 -0.60 -8.00
CA VAL A 96 12.07 -1.83 -7.99
C VAL A 96 12.94 -2.94 -7.44
N VAL A 97 12.54 -3.50 -6.30
CA VAL A 97 13.29 -4.55 -5.60
C VAL A 97 12.66 -5.92 -5.70
N ASP A 98 11.36 -5.99 -6.00
CA ASP A 98 10.64 -7.23 -6.25
C ASP A 98 9.42 -6.97 -7.14
N THR A 99 8.89 -8.02 -7.81
CA THR A 99 7.73 -7.92 -8.69
C THR A 99 6.87 -9.17 -8.56
N THR A 100 5.55 -9.00 -8.57
CA THR A 100 4.59 -10.11 -8.62
C THR A 100 4.38 -10.60 -10.05
N ASP A 101 3.87 -11.82 -10.22
CA ASP A 101 3.63 -12.42 -11.54
C ASP A 101 2.66 -11.62 -12.42
N ASN A 102 1.74 -10.85 -11.81
CA ASN A 102 0.79 -9.99 -12.53
C ASN A 102 1.19 -8.50 -12.57
N GLY A 103 2.46 -8.19 -12.27
CA GLY A 103 3.08 -6.89 -12.55
C GLY A 103 2.82 -5.80 -11.51
N TYR A 104 2.66 -6.15 -10.22
CA TYR A 104 2.87 -5.21 -9.13
C TYR A 104 4.34 -5.19 -8.75
N ASP A 105 4.88 -4.00 -8.54
CA ASP A 105 6.26 -3.77 -8.16
C ASP A 105 6.35 -3.37 -6.68
N LEU A 106 7.28 -3.96 -5.94
CA LEU A 106 7.72 -3.43 -4.66
C LEU A 106 8.84 -2.43 -4.91
N LEU A 107 8.60 -1.20 -4.55
CA LEU A 107 9.59 -0.13 -4.60
C LEU A 107 10.23 0.03 -3.23
N ALA A 108 11.54 0.21 -3.16
CA ALA A 108 12.23 0.50 -1.91
C ALA A 108 13.34 1.53 -2.12
N LEU A 109 13.52 2.39 -1.12
CA LEU A 109 14.69 3.20 -0.91
C LEU A 109 15.39 2.69 0.34
N SER A 110 16.50 1.98 0.16
CA SER A 110 17.30 1.45 1.26
C SER A 110 18.34 2.47 1.71
N PHE A 111 18.56 2.54 3.03
CA PHE A 111 19.60 3.39 3.64
C PHE A 111 20.84 2.59 4.04
N ASP A 112 20.73 1.27 4.17
CA ASP A 112 21.77 0.38 4.69
C ASP A 112 22.07 -0.83 3.78
N GLY A 113 21.41 -0.91 2.62
CA GLY A 113 21.57 -2.00 1.65
C GLY A 113 20.67 -3.22 1.90
N THR A 114 19.89 -3.26 2.98
CA THR A 114 18.89 -4.32 3.16
C THR A 114 17.72 -4.13 2.19
N ILE A 115 17.10 -5.21 1.76
CA ILE A 115 16.06 -5.18 0.71
C ILE A 115 14.82 -5.95 1.16
N PRO A 116 13.64 -5.31 1.24
CA PRO A 116 12.38 -5.98 1.49
C PRO A 116 11.91 -6.77 0.25
N LYS A 117 11.02 -7.72 0.44
CA LYS A 117 10.45 -8.55 -0.63
C LYS A 117 8.99 -8.89 -0.36
N PHE A 118 8.24 -9.21 -1.40
CA PHE A 118 6.90 -9.77 -1.23
C PHE A 118 6.95 -11.14 -0.54
N ALA A 119 5.93 -11.44 0.26
CA ALA A 119 5.71 -12.79 0.74
C ALA A 119 5.48 -13.75 -0.45
N GLN A 120 6.00 -14.97 -0.36
CA GLN A 120 6.00 -15.91 -1.49
C GLN A 120 4.60 -16.27 -1.99
N ASN A 121 3.64 -16.42 -1.10
CA ASN A 121 2.24 -16.64 -1.41
C ASN A 121 1.61 -15.47 -2.16
N ALA A 122 1.88 -14.23 -1.73
CA ALA A 122 1.37 -13.03 -2.37
C ALA A 122 2.02 -12.75 -3.74
N LYS A 123 3.29 -13.14 -3.91
CA LYS A 123 4.03 -12.91 -5.15
C LYS A 123 3.41 -13.62 -6.36
N LYS A 124 2.90 -14.85 -6.14
CA LYS A 124 2.25 -15.65 -7.17
C LYS A 124 0.89 -15.12 -7.60
N MET A 125 0.26 -14.30 -6.77
CA MET A 125 -1.08 -13.72 -7.00
C MET A 125 -2.12 -14.79 -7.39
N LYS A 126 -2.04 -15.97 -6.78
CA LYS A 126 -2.91 -17.10 -7.06
C LYS A 126 -3.79 -17.38 -5.86
N VAL A 127 -5.10 -17.40 -6.10
CA VAL A 127 -6.12 -17.83 -5.13
C VAL A 127 -6.64 -19.19 -5.59
N GLU A 128 -6.67 -20.16 -4.68
CA GLU A 128 -7.23 -21.49 -4.94
C GLU A 128 -8.75 -21.46 -4.72
N SER A 129 -9.46 -20.78 -5.60
CA SER A 129 -10.92 -20.68 -5.60
C SER A 129 -11.42 -20.55 -7.03
N GLU A 130 -12.53 -21.20 -7.35
CA GLU A 130 -13.27 -21.03 -8.61
C GLU A 130 -14.22 -19.84 -8.54
N GLU A 131 -14.47 -19.30 -7.34
CA GLU A 131 -15.33 -18.14 -7.11
C GLU A 131 -14.52 -16.84 -7.07
N LEU A 132 -15.21 -15.72 -7.36
CA LEU A 132 -14.66 -14.39 -7.12
C LEU A 132 -14.35 -14.22 -5.64
N THR A 133 -13.08 -14.11 -5.30
CA THR A 133 -12.63 -13.93 -3.92
C THR A 133 -12.08 -12.51 -3.73
N ILE A 134 -12.63 -11.78 -2.77
CA ILE A 134 -12.25 -10.40 -2.47
C ILE A 134 -11.72 -10.33 -1.04
N TYR A 135 -10.46 -9.96 -0.91
CA TYR A 135 -9.84 -9.64 0.38
C TYR A 135 -9.96 -8.14 0.64
N TYR A 136 -10.40 -7.76 1.83
CA TYR A 136 -10.55 -6.37 2.21
C TYR A 136 -10.21 -6.16 3.68
N ASP A 137 -9.74 -4.98 4.01
CA ASP A 137 -9.61 -4.52 5.40
C ASP A 137 -10.45 -3.25 5.62
N MET A 138 -10.44 -2.75 6.84
CA MET A 138 -11.22 -1.57 7.23
C MET A 138 -10.33 -0.36 7.52
N GLN A 139 -9.08 -0.37 7.06
CA GLN A 139 -8.15 0.76 7.27
C GLN A 139 -8.59 1.99 6.45
N CYS A 140 -9.03 1.76 5.21
CA CYS A 140 -9.53 2.85 4.37
C CYS A 140 -11.02 3.11 4.63
N PRO A 141 -11.43 4.35 4.96
CA PRO A 141 -12.83 4.66 5.27
C PRO A 141 -13.79 4.47 4.09
N TYR A 142 -13.28 4.38 2.87
CA TYR A 142 -14.08 4.18 1.66
C TYR A 142 -14.40 2.70 1.37
N ILE A 143 -13.73 1.76 2.04
CA ILE A 143 -13.85 0.32 1.75
C ILE A 143 -15.25 -0.20 2.07
N TYR A 144 -15.85 0.20 3.18
CA TYR A 144 -17.18 -0.28 3.56
C TYR A 144 -18.21 -0.10 2.44
N GLN A 145 -18.31 1.11 1.89
CA GLN A 145 -19.24 1.39 0.80
C GLN A 145 -18.92 0.58 -0.45
N ARG A 146 -17.64 0.36 -0.75
CA ARG A 146 -17.22 -0.45 -1.91
C ARG A 146 -17.62 -1.91 -1.76
N ILE A 147 -17.43 -2.49 -0.58
CA ILE A 147 -17.82 -3.88 -0.32
C ILE A 147 -19.34 -4.04 -0.43
N GLU A 148 -20.14 -3.12 0.10
CA GLU A 148 -21.59 -3.17 -0.04
C GLU A 148 -22.04 -3.05 -1.52
N MET A 149 -21.41 -2.17 -2.30
CA MET A 149 -21.68 -2.08 -3.75
C MET A 149 -21.33 -3.37 -4.49
N VAL A 150 -20.22 -4.01 -4.14
CA VAL A 150 -19.81 -5.28 -4.76
C VAL A 150 -20.77 -6.40 -4.40
N LYS A 151 -21.19 -6.51 -3.13
CA LYS A 151 -22.23 -7.46 -2.70
C LYS A 151 -23.50 -7.34 -3.53
N GLN A 152 -24.04 -6.12 -3.59
CA GLN A 152 -25.26 -5.85 -4.37
C GLN A 152 -25.09 -6.21 -5.85
N TYR A 153 -23.95 -5.85 -6.44
CA TYR A 153 -23.68 -6.20 -7.84
C TYR A 153 -23.64 -7.72 -8.05
N CYS A 154 -22.97 -8.45 -7.19
CA CYS A 154 -22.85 -9.89 -7.26
C CYS A 154 -24.21 -10.59 -7.08
N GLU A 155 -25.01 -10.12 -6.12
CA GLU A 155 -26.39 -10.62 -5.90
C GLU A 155 -27.27 -10.42 -7.14
N ILE A 156 -27.31 -9.21 -7.70
CA ILE A 156 -28.13 -8.87 -8.87
C ILE A 156 -27.72 -9.69 -10.10
N ASN A 157 -26.44 -9.96 -10.27
CA ASN A 157 -25.90 -10.66 -11.43
C ASN A 157 -25.66 -12.17 -11.22
N ASN A 158 -26.09 -12.71 -10.07
CA ASN A 158 -25.87 -14.12 -9.70
C ASN A 158 -24.40 -14.55 -9.80
N VAL A 159 -23.46 -13.67 -9.37
CA VAL A 159 -22.03 -13.96 -9.34
C VAL A 159 -21.67 -14.50 -7.94
N PRO A 160 -21.23 -15.76 -7.82
CA PRO A 160 -20.72 -16.27 -6.54
C PRO A 160 -19.51 -15.45 -6.09
N VAL A 161 -19.53 -15.00 -4.84
CA VAL A 161 -18.46 -14.19 -4.27
C VAL A 161 -18.15 -14.57 -2.83
N SER A 162 -16.88 -14.77 -2.54
CA SER A 162 -16.34 -14.93 -1.20
C SER A 162 -15.69 -13.62 -0.74
N LEU A 163 -16.20 -13.05 0.35
CA LEU A 163 -15.68 -11.82 0.95
C LEU A 163 -14.89 -12.17 2.20
N ILE A 164 -13.59 -11.92 2.19
CA ILE A 164 -12.67 -12.28 3.28
C ILE A 164 -12.14 -11.01 3.91
N GLN A 165 -12.58 -10.76 5.15
CA GLN A 165 -12.06 -9.65 5.91
C GLN A 165 -10.68 -9.97 6.48
N VAL A 166 -9.73 -9.09 6.20
CA VAL A 166 -8.38 -9.10 6.77
C VAL A 166 -8.44 -8.29 8.07
N ASP A 167 -8.62 -8.98 9.18
CA ASP A 167 -8.88 -8.39 10.50
C ASP A 167 -7.75 -8.65 11.51
N THR A 168 -6.66 -9.30 11.06
CA THR A 168 -5.47 -9.53 11.87
C THR A 168 -4.20 -9.30 11.05
N LEU A 169 -3.11 -8.93 11.73
CA LEU A 169 -1.80 -8.78 11.12
C LEU A 169 -1.33 -10.10 10.47
N GLU A 170 -1.59 -11.23 11.12
CA GLU A 170 -1.24 -12.54 10.59
C GLU A 170 -1.91 -12.81 9.23
N LYS A 171 -3.23 -12.56 9.12
CA LYS A 171 -3.94 -12.67 7.85
C LYS A 171 -3.35 -11.74 6.79
N ALA A 172 -3.04 -10.50 7.15
CA ALA A 172 -2.46 -9.53 6.22
C ALA A 172 -1.08 -9.97 5.70
N LYS A 173 -0.23 -10.50 6.57
CA LYS A 173 1.09 -11.03 6.19
C LYS A 173 1.02 -12.29 5.33
N ASN A 174 -0.05 -13.07 5.46
CA ASN A 174 -0.26 -14.33 4.74
C ASN A 174 -1.23 -14.23 3.55
N LEU A 175 -1.54 -13.03 3.07
CA LEU A 175 -2.41 -12.83 1.92
C LEU A 175 -1.87 -13.53 0.66
N PRO A 176 -2.75 -14.15 -0.15
CA PRO A 176 -2.35 -14.77 -1.42
C PRO A 176 -2.20 -13.76 -2.56
N CYS A 177 -2.41 -12.49 -2.28
CA CYS A 177 -2.30 -11.40 -3.24
C CYS A 177 -1.77 -10.13 -2.56
N VAL A 178 -1.15 -9.25 -3.35
CA VAL A 178 -0.83 -7.90 -2.87
C VAL A 178 -2.05 -7.01 -3.03
N PHE A 179 -2.25 -6.12 -2.08
CA PHE A 179 -3.25 -5.07 -2.17
C PHE A 179 -2.71 -3.78 -1.56
N ASN A 180 -3.36 -2.69 -1.84
CA ASN A 180 -3.08 -1.39 -1.24
C ASN A 180 -4.40 -0.81 -0.72
N ASN A 181 -4.32 -0.14 0.41
CA ASN A 181 -5.50 0.46 1.06
C ASN A 181 -6.11 1.60 0.25
#